data_2d92d5992dbe5c06ed50478c61d40504
#
_entry.id   2d92d5992dbe5c06ed50478c61d40504
#
_cell.length_a   1.000
_cell.length_b   1.000
_cell.length_c   1.000
_cell.angle_alpha   90.00
_cell.angle_beta   90.00
_cell.angle_gamma   90.00
#
_symmetry.space_group_name_H-M   'P 1'
#
loop_
_entity.id
_entity.type
_entity.pdbx_description
1 polymer ?
#
loop_
_entity_poly.entity_id
_entity_poly.type
_entity_poly.pdbx_seq_one_letter_code
_entity_poly.pdbx_strand_id
1 'polypeptide(L)'
;MTQISLSTKLPASASRVWELVGGFNALPDWHPAIEKSELSENGQVRTLTLVNGARLVERLQKHDDRQRSYSYAIAASPLPIADYSATIRIRDAGAEGCVMEWSGSFEPHGVPEAEARQAITAIYESGFESLRRMFGG
;
A
#
# COMPACT_ATOMS: atom_id res chain seq x y z
N MET A 1 4.80 9.75 17.00
CA MET A 1 4.17 9.32 15.76
C MET A 1 3.99 7.81 15.76
N THR A 2 2.83 7.34 15.36
CA THR A 2 2.53 5.92 15.34
C THR A 2 3.13 5.26 14.10
N GLN A 3 3.77 4.11 14.27
CA GLN A 3 4.37 3.37 13.17
C GLN A 3 3.76 1.98 13.07
N ILE A 4 3.54 1.52 11.83
CA ILE A 4 3.07 0.18 11.52
C ILE A 4 4.02 -0.41 10.50
N SER A 5 4.41 -1.67 10.71
CA SER A 5 5.22 -2.40 9.74
C SER A 5 4.70 -3.84 9.69
N LEU A 6 4.24 -4.25 8.53
CA LEU A 6 3.70 -5.60 8.31
C LEU A 6 4.40 -6.22 7.11
N SER A 7 4.44 -7.54 7.08
CA SER A 7 5.02 -8.25 5.94
C SER A 7 4.26 -9.55 5.67
N THR A 8 4.40 -10.05 4.45
CA THR A 8 3.83 -11.33 4.06
C THR A 8 4.77 -12.03 3.08
N LYS A 9 4.79 -13.36 3.12
CA LYS A 9 5.54 -14.16 2.17
C LYS A 9 4.65 -14.50 0.99
N LEU A 10 5.23 -14.46 -0.21
CA LEU A 10 4.54 -14.80 -1.45
C LEU A 10 5.38 -15.81 -2.22
N PRO A 11 4.81 -16.93 -2.69
CA PRO A 11 5.55 -17.99 -3.38
C PRO A 11 5.80 -17.69 -4.86
N ALA A 12 6.01 -16.42 -5.20
CA ALA A 12 6.33 -15.98 -6.54
C ALA A 12 7.58 -15.12 -6.48
N SER A 13 8.29 -14.98 -7.61
CA SER A 13 9.51 -14.19 -7.63
C SER A 13 9.25 -12.73 -7.32
N ALA A 14 10.24 -12.07 -6.73
CA ALA A 14 10.15 -10.64 -6.43
C ALA A 14 9.85 -9.82 -7.67
N SER A 15 10.46 -10.15 -8.80
CA SER A 15 10.23 -9.44 -10.06
C SER A 15 8.79 -9.58 -10.53
N ARG A 16 8.22 -10.76 -10.42
CA ARG A 16 6.84 -11.01 -10.85
C ARG A 16 5.84 -10.27 -9.98
N VAL A 17 6.05 -10.26 -8.67
CA VAL A 17 5.18 -9.52 -7.76
C VAL A 17 5.32 -8.01 -7.99
N TRP A 18 6.55 -7.54 -8.21
CA TRP A 18 6.79 -6.12 -8.46
C TRP A 18 6.14 -5.63 -9.77
N GLU A 19 6.07 -6.47 -10.79
CA GLU A 19 5.38 -6.11 -12.03
C GLU A 19 3.93 -5.69 -11.78
N LEU A 20 3.27 -6.30 -10.78
CA LEU A 20 1.91 -5.95 -10.42
C LEU A 20 1.89 -4.80 -9.40
N VAL A 21 2.61 -4.97 -8.30
CA VAL A 21 2.53 -4.07 -7.13
C VAL A 21 3.23 -2.74 -7.36
N GLY A 22 4.29 -2.74 -8.17
CA GLY A 22 5.14 -1.56 -8.34
C GLY A 22 4.54 -0.41 -9.12
N GLY A 23 3.45 -0.63 -9.85
CA GLY A 23 2.77 0.43 -10.56
C GLY A 23 1.98 1.32 -9.61
N PHE A 24 2.32 2.61 -9.57
CA PHE A 24 1.64 3.54 -8.65
C PHE A 24 0.13 3.61 -8.91
N ASN A 25 -0.29 3.43 -10.16
CA ASN A 25 -1.70 3.45 -10.54
C ASN A 25 -2.36 2.06 -10.56
N ALA A 26 -1.63 1.02 -10.17
CA ALA A 26 -2.10 -0.36 -10.27
C ALA A 26 -2.80 -0.87 -9.00
N LEU A 27 -2.94 -0.06 -7.99
CA LEU A 27 -3.51 -0.48 -6.71
C LEU A 27 -4.86 -1.20 -6.85
N PRO A 28 -5.80 -0.76 -7.70
CA PRO A 28 -7.06 -1.48 -7.87
C PRO A 28 -6.89 -2.91 -8.40
N ASP A 29 -5.77 -3.18 -9.07
CA ASP A 29 -5.54 -4.50 -9.67
C ASP A 29 -5.24 -5.57 -8.63
N TRP A 30 -4.81 -5.18 -7.44
CA TRP A 30 -4.44 -6.14 -6.41
C TRP A 30 -5.05 -5.86 -5.03
N HIS A 31 -5.60 -4.68 -4.78
CA HIS A 31 -6.20 -4.35 -3.47
C HIS A 31 -7.73 -4.30 -3.60
N PRO A 32 -8.46 -5.19 -2.93
CA PRO A 32 -9.90 -5.33 -3.14
C PRO A 32 -10.73 -4.15 -2.63
N ALA A 33 -10.21 -3.35 -1.72
CA ALA A 33 -10.92 -2.19 -1.22
C ALA A 33 -10.83 -0.98 -2.14
N ILE A 34 -9.96 -1.03 -3.14
CA ILE A 34 -9.73 0.09 -4.07
C ILE A 34 -10.42 -0.20 -5.39
N GLU A 35 -11.45 0.55 -5.70
CA GLU A 35 -12.21 0.37 -6.93
C GLU A 35 -11.54 1.02 -8.13
N LYS A 36 -10.93 2.20 -7.92
CA LYS A 36 -10.42 3.01 -9.01
C LYS A 36 -9.22 3.83 -8.57
N SER A 37 -8.28 4.05 -9.48
CA SER A 37 -7.14 4.94 -9.27
C SER A 37 -6.92 5.81 -10.49
N GLU A 38 -6.81 7.11 -10.31
CA GLU A 38 -6.59 8.07 -11.40
C GLU A 38 -5.36 8.92 -11.11
N LEU A 39 -4.46 8.99 -12.09
CA LEU A 39 -3.24 9.78 -11.97
C LEU A 39 -3.48 11.24 -12.36
N SER A 40 -2.75 12.13 -11.71
CA SER A 40 -2.69 13.55 -12.05
C SER A 40 -1.27 14.06 -11.77
N GLU A 41 -1.00 15.31 -12.10
CA GLU A 41 0.30 15.95 -11.89
C GLU A 41 1.47 15.11 -12.44
N ASN A 42 1.35 14.70 -13.71
CA ASN A 42 2.37 13.91 -14.40
C ASN A 42 2.68 12.58 -13.73
N GLY A 43 1.66 11.96 -13.12
CA GLY A 43 1.82 10.66 -12.47
C GLY A 43 2.33 10.73 -11.04
N GLN A 44 2.51 11.92 -10.49
CA GLN A 44 2.99 12.09 -9.12
C GLN A 44 1.88 12.00 -8.06
N VAL A 45 0.63 12.12 -8.48
CA VAL A 45 -0.52 12.08 -7.58
C VAL A 45 -1.50 11.04 -8.09
N ARG A 46 -2.05 10.24 -7.17
CA ARG A 46 -3.17 9.35 -7.51
C ARG A 46 -4.36 9.68 -6.63
N THR A 47 -5.55 9.64 -7.23
CA THR A 47 -6.81 9.74 -6.48
C THR A 47 -7.42 8.35 -6.47
N LEU A 48 -7.57 7.79 -5.29
CA LEU A 48 -8.15 6.46 -5.09
C LEU A 48 -9.61 6.59 -4.73
N THR A 49 -10.45 5.77 -5.36
CA THR A 49 -11.85 5.64 -4.99
C THR A 49 -12.03 4.26 -4.36
N LEU A 50 -12.49 4.23 -3.13
CA LEU A 50 -12.73 2.99 -2.42
C LEU A 50 -14.10 2.42 -2.80
N VAL A 51 -14.29 1.11 -2.56
CA VAL A 51 -15.55 0.44 -2.86
C VAL A 51 -16.73 1.02 -2.07
N ASN A 52 -16.48 1.68 -0.94
CA ASN A 52 -17.53 2.36 -0.18
C ASN A 52 -17.78 3.81 -0.64
N GLY A 53 -17.12 4.26 -1.71
CA GLY A 53 -17.27 5.60 -2.26
C GLY A 53 -16.33 6.65 -1.68
N ALA A 54 -15.56 6.33 -0.64
CA ALA A 54 -14.61 7.26 -0.07
C ALA A 54 -13.45 7.52 -1.04
N ARG A 55 -12.82 8.68 -0.93
CA ARG A 55 -11.68 9.02 -1.79
C ARG A 55 -10.47 9.38 -0.96
N LEU A 56 -9.30 8.92 -1.43
CA LEU A 56 -8.00 9.30 -0.89
C LEU A 56 -7.17 9.92 -1.99
N VAL A 57 -6.40 10.94 -1.64
CA VAL A 57 -5.44 11.54 -2.57
C VAL A 57 -4.05 11.27 -2.01
N GLU A 58 -3.19 10.66 -2.81
CA GLU A 58 -1.85 10.26 -2.40
C GLU A 58 -0.81 10.80 -3.36
N ARG A 59 0.31 11.25 -2.81
CA ARG A 59 1.42 11.79 -3.58
C ARG A 59 2.60 10.85 -3.51
N LEU A 60 3.13 10.50 -4.68
CA LEU A 60 4.34 9.67 -4.80
C LEU A 60 5.55 10.46 -4.30
N GLN A 61 6.33 9.87 -3.40
CA GLN A 61 7.55 10.47 -2.87
C GLN A 61 8.79 9.88 -3.52
N LYS A 62 8.80 8.57 -3.75
CA LYS A 62 9.93 7.87 -4.33
C LYS A 62 9.45 6.60 -5.03
N HIS A 63 10.08 6.26 -6.14
CA HIS A 63 9.84 5.01 -6.87
C HIS A 63 11.18 4.46 -7.34
N ASP A 64 11.51 3.24 -6.94
CA ASP A 64 12.80 2.62 -7.23
C ASP A 64 12.60 1.19 -7.70
N ASP A 65 12.74 0.97 -9.01
CA ASP A 65 12.58 -0.36 -9.61
C ASP A 65 13.69 -1.33 -9.21
N ARG A 66 14.88 -0.83 -8.91
CA ARG A 66 15.99 -1.69 -8.51
C ARG A 66 15.77 -2.30 -7.14
N GLN A 67 15.30 -1.48 -6.20
CA GLN A 67 15.02 -1.95 -4.85
C GLN A 67 13.60 -2.49 -4.71
N ARG A 68 12.81 -2.40 -5.77
CA ARG A 68 11.41 -2.81 -5.79
C ARG A 68 10.65 -2.18 -4.63
N SER A 69 10.70 -0.85 -4.59
CA SER A 69 10.02 -0.10 -3.54
C SER A 69 9.45 1.20 -4.07
N TYR A 70 8.36 1.66 -3.44
CA TYR A 70 7.91 3.03 -3.61
C TYR A 70 7.34 3.57 -2.31
N SER A 71 7.42 4.89 -2.16
CA SER A 71 6.93 5.60 -0.99
C SER A 71 5.94 6.67 -1.41
N TYR A 72 4.93 6.89 -0.57
CA TYR A 72 3.89 7.87 -0.84
C TYR A 72 3.40 8.50 0.45
N ALA A 73 2.76 9.66 0.33
CA ALA A 73 2.13 10.34 1.45
C ALA A 73 0.66 10.63 1.10
N ILE A 74 -0.20 10.61 2.10
CA ILE A 74 -1.59 10.99 1.90
C ILE A 74 -1.70 12.52 1.94
N ALA A 75 -2.30 13.10 0.89
CA ALA A 75 -2.57 14.52 0.80
C ALA A 75 -3.97 14.86 1.30
N ALA A 76 -4.94 13.94 1.12
CA ALA A 76 -6.32 14.11 1.62
C ALA A 76 -6.94 12.74 1.85
N SER A 77 -7.67 12.58 2.95
CA SER A 77 -8.23 11.29 3.33
C SER A 77 -9.34 11.46 4.37
N PRO A 78 -10.41 10.63 4.31
CA PRO A 78 -11.40 10.56 5.39
C PRO A 78 -10.96 9.63 6.52
N LEU A 79 -9.79 9.02 6.43
CA LEU A 79 -9.29 8.11 7.47
C LEU A 79 -8.91 8.88 8.74
N PRO A 80 -8.98 8.24 9.92
CA PRO A 80 -8.71 8.91 11.20
C PRO A 80 -7.21 9.09 11.46
N ILE A 81 -6.49 9.63 10.48
CA ILE A 81 -5.04 9.81 10.53
C ILE A 81 -4.64 11.15 9.93
N ALA A 82 -3.47 11.64 10.34
CA ALA A 82 -2.85 12.83 9.78
C ALA A 82 -1.37 12.51 9.54
N ASP A 83 -0.76 13.26 8.62
CA ASP A 83 0.68 13.14 8.33
C ASP A 83 1.09 11.70 7.98
N TYR A 84 0.26 11.00 7.22
CA TYR A 84 0.53 9.61 6.83
C TYR A 84 1.51 9.55 5.67
N SER A 85 2.55 8.74 5.84
CA SER A 85 3.42 8.34 4.74
C SER A 85 3.73 6.85 4.88
N ALA A 86 3.93 6.18 3.76
CA ALA A 86 4.13 4.74 3.75
C ALA A 86 5.09 4.31 2.66
N THR A 87 5.64 3.11 2.83
CA THR A 87 6.54 2.49 1.86
C THR A 87 6.10 1.05 1.64
N ILE A 88 6.07 0.65 0.37
CA ILE A 88 5.90 -0.74 -0.04
C ILE A 88 7.23 -1.20 -0.63
N ARG A 89 7.70 -2.37 -0.22
CA ARG A 89 8.94 -2.95 -0.71
C ARG A 89 8.80 -4.46 -0.90
N ILE A 90 9.35 -4.97 -2.00
CA ILE A 90 9.39 -6.40 -2.29
C ILE A 90 10.84 -6.87 -2.16
N ARG A 91 11.08 -7.82 -1.25
CA ARG A 91 12.40 -8.41 -1.04
C ARG A 91 12.46 -9.80 -1.65
N ASP A 92 13.53 -10.07 -2.38
CA ASP A 92 13.78 -11.39 -2.95
C ASP A 92 14.07 -12.38 -1.82
N ALA A 93 13.44 -13.55 -1.86
CA ALA A 93 13.68 -14.65 -0.92
C ALA A 93 14.21 -15.90 -1.63
N GLY A 94 14.78 -15.74 -2.81
CA GLY A 94 15.36 -16.82 -3.59
C GLY A 94 14.33 -17.86 -4.01
N ALA A 95 14.63 -19.14 -3.76
CA ALA A 95 13.76 -20.24 -4.15
C ALA A 95 12.40 -20.24 -3.44
N GLU A 96 12.27 -19.52 -2.32
CA GLU A 96 11.02 -19.46 -1.57
C GLU A 96 10.07 -18.36 -2.08
N GLY A 97 10.51 -17.56 -3.05
CA GLY A 97 9.71 -16.49 -3.62
C GLY A 97 10.15 -15.12 -3.16
N CYS A 98 9.28 -14.37 -2.49
CA CYS A 98 9.61 -13.05 -2.01
C CYS A 98 8.86 -12.71 -0.71
N VAL A 99 9.27 -11.59 -0.10
CA VAL A 99 8.59 -11.02 1.07
C VAL A 99 8.17 -9.61 0.70
N MET A 100 6.88 -9.30 0.86
CA MET A 100 6.38 -7.94 0.71
C MET A 100 6.29 -7.28 2.07
N GLU A 101 6.89 -6.10 2.17
CA GLU A 101 6.83 -5.27 3.36
C GLU A 101 6.01 -4.03 3.07
N TRP A 102 5.12 -3.67 3.99
CA TRP A 102 4.32 -2.45 3.89
C TRP A 102 4.39 -1.76 5.24
N SER A 103 4.96 -0.58 5.27
CA SER A 103 5.16 0.17 6.51
C SER A 103 4.66 1.59 6.34
N GLY A 104 4.21 2.18 7.44
CA GLY A 104 3.72 3.54 7.42
C GLY A 104 3.87 4.21 8.78
N SER A 105 3.84 5.54 8.78
CA SER A 105 3.82 6.34 10.00
C SER A 105 2.73 7.41 9.87
N PHE A 106 2.12 7.76 11.00
CA PHE A 106 1.01 8.72 11.01
C PHE A 106 0.74 9.21 12.42
N GLU A 107 -0.07 10.28 12.51
CA GLU A 107 -0.65 10.75 13.76
C GLU A 107 -2.11 10.35 13.79
N PRO A 108 -2.62 9.75 14.89
CA PRO A 108 -4.06 9.54 15.04
C PRO A 108 -4.79 10.88 15.04
N HIS A 109 -5.95 10.93 14.40
CA HIS A 109 -6.73 12.16 14.29
C HIS A 109 -8.20 11.88 14.59
N GLY A 110 -8.69 12.44 15.69
CA GLY A 110 -10.08 12.32 16.09
C GLY A 110 -10.47 10.99 16.73
N VAL A 111 -9.53 10.06 16.89
CA VAL A 111 -9.76 8.74 17.49
C VAL A 111 -8.55 8.32 18.31
N PRO A 112 -8.69 7.33 19.23
CA PRO A 112 -7.55 6.77 19.94
C PRO A 112 -6.54 6.12 18.99
N GLU A 113 -5.28 6.07 19.40
CA GLU A 113 -4.22 5.45 18.59
C GLU A 113 -4.53 4.01 18.20
N ALA A 114 -5.08 3.22 19.11
CA ALA A 114 -5.42 1.82 18.82
C ALA A 114 -6.42 1.68 17.68
N GLU A 115 -7.39 2.58 17.60
CA GLU A 115 -8.39 2.57 16.54
C GLU A 115 -7.80 2.98 15.20
N ALA A 116 -6.96 4.01 15.19
CA ALA A 116 -6.26 4.44 13.97
C ALA A 116 -5.33 3.34 13.47
N ARG A 117 -4.58 2.71 14.37
CA ARG A 117 -3.68 1.59 14.04
C ARG A 117 -4.45 0.44 13.43
N GLN A 118 -5.61 0.10 13.98
CA GLN A 118 -6.45 -0.98 13.48
C GLN A 118 -6.95 -0.69 12.07
N ALA A 119 -7.35 0.54 11.79
CA ALA A 119 -7.83 0.95 10.47
C ALA A 119 -6.75 0.76 9.40
N ILE A 120 -5.52 1.18 9.67
CA ILE A 120 -4.42 1.04 8.73
C ILE A 120 -3.98 -0.41 8.58
N THR A 121 -3.92 -1.15 9.70
CA THR A 121 -3.59 -2.58 9.67
C THR A 121 -4.56 -3.35 8.79
N ALA A 122 -5.85 -3.05 8.89
CA ALA A 122 -6.89 -3.71 8.08
C ALA A 122 -6.67 -3.48 6.58
N ILE A 123 -6.25 -2.28 6.20
CA ILE A 123 -5.95 -1.96 4.81
C ILE A 123 -4.76 -2.80 4.31
N TYR A 124 -3.68 -2.87 5.07
CA TYR A 124 -2.49 -3.63 4.69
C TYR A 124 -2.81 -5.13 4.60
N GLU A 125 -3.51 -5.67 5.60
CA GLU A 125 -3.86 -7.09 5.63
C GLU A 125 -4.77 -7.49 4.48
N SER A 126 -5.72 -6.63 4.12
CA SER A 126 -6.62 -6.88 2.99
C SER A 126 -5.85 -6.98 1.68
N GLY A 127 -4.88 -6.10 1.46
CA GLY A 127 -4.02 -6.14 0.29
C GLY A 127 -3.15 -7.40 0.27
N PHE A 128 -2.56 -7.76 1.40
CA PHE A 128 -1.74 -8.96 1.51
C PHE A 128 -2.54 -10.23 1.24
N GLU A 129 -3.74 -10.32 1.77
CA GLU A 129 -4.61 -11.48 1.56
C GLU A 129 -4.92 -11.66 0.08
N SER A 130 -5.23 -10.56 -0.61
CA SER A 130 -5.48 -10.60 -2.05
C SER A 130 -4.27 -11.11 -2.82
N LEU A 131 -3.08 -10.60 -2.48
CA LEU A 131 -1.84 -11.03 -3.15
C LEU A 131 -1.54 -12.51 -2.89
N ARG A 132 -1.78 -13.01 -1.69
CA ARG A 132 -1.61 -14.43 -1.40
C ARG A 132 -2.52 -15.29 -2.25
N ARG A 133 -3.75 -14.86 -2.51
CA ARG A 133 -4.68 -15.57 -3.40
C ARG A 133 -4.21 -15.55 -4.85
N MET A 134 -3.71 -14.40 -5.30
CA MET A 134 -3.26 -14.23 -6.68
C MET A 134 -2.00 -15.00 -7.00
N PHE A 135 -1.06 -15.11 -6.07
CA PHE A 135 0.27 -15.66 -6.31
C PHE A 135 0.51 -17.04 -5.72
N GLY A 136 -0.48 -17.73 -5.28
CA GLY A 136 -0.19 -19.06 -4.83
C GLY A 136 -1.11 -19.58 -3.75
N GLY A 137 -2.14 -18.82 -3.57
CA GLY A 137 -3.24 -19.15 -2.69
C GLY A 137 -3.12 -20.35 -1.86
#